data_74383127a685294f2dc93a0e948a3ad0
#
_entry.id   74383127a685294f2dc93a0e948a3ad0
#
_cell.length_a   1.000
_cell.length_b   1.000
_cell.length_c   1.000
_cell.angle_alpha   90.00
_cell.angle_beta   90.00
_cell.angle_gamma   90.00
#
_symmetry.space_group_name_H-M   'P 1'
#
loop_
_entity.id
_entity.type
_entity.pdbx_description
1 polymer ?
#
loop_
_entity_poly.entity_id
_entity_poly.type
_entity_poly.pdbx_seq_one_letter_code
_entity_poly.pdbx_strand_id
1 'polypeptide(L)'
;MLSNYLVKKPWGSEYLIYSNKKLAAWLLEMKFKSKTSLHCHPKKKTGLILIKGSAEIDIGFYEKIKIKAPAKIMIRPGLFHATKSTSKKGSILIELETPVDKNDLVRFQDQYGRSHKPYESKKQMIKLPKEKILFK
;
A
#
# COMPACT_ATOMS: atom_id res chain seq x y z
N MET A 1 -16.34 -8.50 4.25
CA MET A 1 -15.73 -7.47 3.40
C MET A 1 -15.07 -6.39 4.23
N LEU A 2 -13.92 -5.87 3.82
CA LEU A 2 -13.11 -4.92 4.59
C LEU A 2 -13.39 -3.45 4.27
N SER A 3 -14.50 -3.16 3.56
CA SER A 3 -14.80 -1.82 3.05
C SER A 3 -14.91 -0.72 4.11
N ASN A 4 -15.17 -1.08 5.35
CA ASN A 4 -15.38 -0.11 6.43
C ASN A 4 -14.21 -0.08 7.42
N TYR A 5 -13.04 -0.59 7.02
CA TYR A 5 -11.92 -0.67 7.94
C TYR A 5 -10.76 0.22 7.49
N LEU A 6 -10.19 0.89 8.47
CA LEU A 6 -8.86 1.47 8.39
C LEU A 6 -7.88 0.43 8.94
N VAL A 7 -6.90 0.05 8.15
CA VAL A 7 -5.87 -0.89 8.59
C VAL A 7 -4.64 -0.09 9.00
N LYS A 8 -4.28 -0.18 10.27
CA LYS A 8 -3.03 0.44 10.75
C LYS A 8 -1.85 -0.37 10.28
N LYS A 9 -0.87 0.31 9.76
CA LYS A 9 0.41 -0.23 9.30
C LYS A 9 1.54 0.41 10.09
N PRO A 10 2.70 -0.24 10.23
CA PRO A 10 3.86 0.39 10.86
C PRO A 10 4.28 1.69 10.17
N TRP A 11 4.08 1.79 8.86
CA TRP A 11 4.43 2.96 8.05
C TRP A 11 3.30 4.01 7.95
N GLY A 12 2.12 3.74 8.48
CA GLY A 12 0.98 4.66 8.40
C GLY A 12 -0.34 3.92 8.46
N SER A 13 -1.17 4.13 7.46
CA SER A 13 -2.48 3.47 7.38
C SER A 13 -2.93 3.25 5.94
N GLU A 14 -3.81 2.27 5.75
CA GLU A 14 -4.51 2.09 4.49
C GLU A 14 -5.99 1.82 4.74
N TYR A 15 -6.85 2.27 3.84
CA TYR A 15 -8.25 1.89 3.85
C TYR A 15 -8.81 1.75 2.45
N LEU A 16 -9.82 0.90 2.35
CA LEU A 16 -10.46 0.58 1.09
C LEU A 16 -11.39 1.72 0.70
N ILE A 17 -11.10 2.39 -0.41
CA ILE A 17 -11.95 3.49 -0.91
C ILE A 17 -12.94 3.03 -1.97
N TYR A 18 -12.64 1.95 -2.68
CA TYR A 18 -13.52 1.37 -3.69
C TYR A 18 -13.17 -0.08 -3.93
N SER A 19 -14.17 -0.92 -4.14
CA SER A 19 -13.95 -2.29 -4.60
C SER A 19 -15.15 -2.83 -5.36
N ASN A 20 -14.84 -3.72 -6.29
CA ASN A 20 -15.82 -4.59 -6.94
C ASN A 20 -15.19 -5.99 -7.08
N LYS A 21 -15.83 -6.87 -7.84
CA LYS A 21 -15.32 -8.25 -7.99
C LYS A 21 -13.94 -8.34 -8.64
N LYS A 22 -13.51 -7.33 -9.39
CA LYS A 22 -12.28 -7.37 -10.20
C LYS A 22 -11.19 -6.44 -9.70
N LEU A 23 -11.55 -5.37 -8.97
CA LEU A 23 -10.63 -4.30 -8.61
C LEU A 23 -10.86 -3.86 -7.18
N ALA A 24 -9.80 -3.58 -6.48
CA ALA A 24 -9.84 -2.83 -5.23
C ALA A 24 -8.91 -1.62 -5.30
N ALA A 25 -9.36 -0.51 -4.71
CA ALA A 25 -8.58 0.70 -4.57
C ALA A 25 -8.41 1.03 -3.09
N TRP A 26 -7.17 1.19 -2.68
CA TRP A 26 -6.79 1.49 -1.29
C TRP A 26 -6.15 2.86 -1.22
N LEU A 27 -6.48 3.63 -0.19
CA LEU A 27 -5.77 4.86 0.13
C LEU A 27 -4.68 4.54 1.16
N LEU A 28 -3.44 4.91 0.83
CA LEU A 28 -2.30 4.74 1.71
C LEU A 28 -1.84 6.12 2.19
N GLU A 29 -1.79 6.29 3.50
CA GLU A 29 -1.17 7.46 4.13
C GLU A 29 0.12 7.01 4.79
N MET A 30 1.25 7.53 4.31
CA MET A 30 2.57 7.14 4.79
C MET A 30 3.25 8.27 5.55
N LYS A 31 3.83 7.93 6.69
CA LYS A 31 4.64 8.87 7.49
C LYS A 31 5.98 9.12 6.83
N PHE A 32 6.55 10.29 7.04
CA PHE A 32 7.88 10.64 6.56
C PHE A 32 8.93 9.60 6.98
N LYS A 33 9.77 9.21 6.05
CA LYS A 33 10.83 8.19 6.19
C LYS A 33 10.33 6.77 6.44
N SER A 34 9.03 6.55 6.56
CA SER A 34 8.49 5.20 6.71
C SER A 34 8.55 4.44 5.38
N LYS A 35 8.62 3.13 5.47
CA LYS A 35 8.78 2.26 4.31
C LYS A 35 7.91 1.02 4.45
N THR A 36 7.26 0.61 3.37
CA THR A 36 6.58 -0.68 3.33
C THR A 36 7.60 -1.82 3.33
N SER A 37 7.14 -3.04 3.59
CA SER A 37 8.00 -4.22 3.41
C SER A 37 8.46 -4.34 1.95
N LEU A 38 9.61 -4.96 1.74
CA LEU A 38 9.97 -5.46 0.41
C LEU A 38 9.17 -6.73 0.18
N HIS A 39 8.20 -6.66 -0.72
CA HIS A 39 7.22 -7.71 -0.93
C HIS A 39 6.84 -7.81 -2.40
N CYS A 40 6.21 -8.91 -2.75
CA CYS A 40 5.58 -9.05 -4.05
C CYS A 40 4.16 -9.62 -3.91
N HIS A 41 3.41 -9.46 -4.97
CA HIS A 41 2.11 -10.08 -5.14
C HIS A 41 2.23 -11.10 -6.28
N PRO A 42 2.25 -12.40 -5.98
CA PRO A 42 2.49 -13.43 -7.02
C PRO A 42 1.50 -13.39 -8.18
N LYS A 43 0.26 -13.02 -7.94
CA LYS A 43 -0.83 -13.07 -8.93
C LYS A 43 -1.38 -11.70 -9.32
N LYS A 44 -1.32 -10.72 -8.41
CA LYS A 44 -1.93 -9.41 -8.64
C LYS A 44 -1.05 -8.48 -9.47
N LYS A 45 -1.70 -7.66 -10.30
CA LYS A 45 -1.14 -6.41 -10.78
C LYS A 45 -1.44 -5.32 -9.78
N THR A 46 -0.47 -4.46 -9.56
CA THR A 46 -0.58 -3.33 -8.63
C THR A 46 -0.30 -2.04 -9.36
N GLY A 47 -1.20 -1.06 -9.21
CA GLY A 47 -0.95 0.31 -9.63
C GLY A 47 -0.72 1.16 -8.38
N LEU A 48 0.36 1.91 -8.34
CA LEU A 48 0.62 2.90 -7.30
C LEU A 48 0.50 4.29 -7.90
N ILE A 49 -0.41 5.10 -7.36
CA ILE A 49 -0.63 6.48 -7.80
C ILE A 49 -0.27 7.38 -6.63
N LEU A 50 0.81 8.15 -6.78
CA LEU A 50 1.21 9.13 -5.78
C LEU A 50 0.45 10.42 -6.02
N ILE A 51 -0.43 10.78 -5.09
CA ILE A 51 -1.29 11.97 -5.21
C ILE A 51 -0.81 13.15 -4.38
N LYS A 52 0.02 12.91 -3.35
CA LYS A 52 0.60 13.97 -2.53
C LYS A 52 1.98 13.56 -2.03
N GLY A 53 2.92 14.50 -2.08
CA GLY A 53 4.27 14.32 -1.56
C GLY A 53 5.23 13.71 -2.56
N SER A 54 6.23 13.04 -2.04
CA SER A 54 7.26 12.33 -2.82
C SER A 54 7.53 10.96 -2.20
N ALA A 55 8.04 10.06 -3.04
CA ALA A 55 8.35 8.70 -2.62
C ALA A 55 9.54 8.15 -3.40
N GLU A 56 10.16 7.15 -2.81
CA GLU A 56 11.19 6.34 -3.44
C GLU A 56 10.68 4.90 -3.48
N ILE A 57 10.69 4.28 -4.64
CA ILE A 57 10.19 2.93 -4.81
C ILE A 57 11.34 2.02 -5.19
N ASP A 58 11.57 1.00 -4.36
CA ASP A 58 12.49 -0.08 -4.69
C ASP A 58 11.79 -1.03 -5.68
N ILE A 59 12.44 -1.32 -6.78
CA ILE A 59 11.98 -2.24 -7.81
C ILE A 59 12.96 -3.40 -7.87
N GLY A 60 12.48 -4.60 -7.53
CA GLY A 60 13.36 -5.75 -7.35
C GLY A 60 14.33 -5.51 -6.19
N PHE A 61 15.57 -5.95 -6.35
CA PHE A 61 16.58 -5.87 -5.28
C PHE A 61 17.63 -4.76 -5.50
N TYR A 62 17.69 -4.17 -6.68
CA TYR A 62 18.81 -3.30 -7.04
C TYR A 62 18.40 -1.94 -7.61
N GLU A 63 17.15 -1.77 -8.01
CA GLU A 63 16.70 -0.55 -8.68
C GLU A 63 15.84 0.29 -7.75
N LYS A 64 16.02 1.61 -7.82
CA LYS A 64 15.22 2.60 -7.09
C LYS A 64 14.71 3.66 -8.03
N ILE A 65 13.44 4.02 -7.86
CA ILE A 65 12.80 5.09 -8.63
C ILE A 65 12.32 6.15 -7.66
N LYS A 66 12.73 7.40 -7.90
CA LYS A 66 12.24 8.56 -7.16
C LYS A 66 11.09 9.19 -7.92
N ILE A 67 9.98 9.40 -7.24
CA ILE A 67 8.79 10.02 -7.83
C ILE A 67 8.29 11.17 -6.97
N LYS A 68 7.65 12.13 -7.64
CA LYS A 68 6.99 13.28 -7.01
C LYS A 68 5.57 13.38 -7.54
N ALA A 69 4.63 13.69 -6.67
CA ALA A 69 3.22 13.80 -7.05
C ALA A 69 2.98 14.91 -8.09
N PRO A 70 2.11 14.69 -9.08
CA PRO A 70 1.41 13.45 -9.39
C PRO A 70 2.27 12.46 -10.18
N ALA A 71 2.26 11.20 -9.80
CA ALA A 71 3.01 10.15 -10.47
C ALA A 71 2.31 8.80 -10.34
N LYS A 72 2.60 7.89 -11.24
CA LYS A 72 2.08 6.52 -11.15
C LYS A 72 3.13 5.51 -11.57
N ILE A 73 3.06 4.33 -10.96
CA ILE A 73 3.88 3.17 -11.33
C ILE A 73 2.98 1.96 -11.41
N MET A 74 3.13 1.17 -12.47
CA MET A 74 2.46 -0.12 -12.62
C MET A 74 3.44 -1.23 -12.30
N ILE A 75 3.06 -2.14 -11.40
CA ILE A 75 3.91 -3.22 -10.91
C ILE A 75 3.30 -4.55 -11.33
N ARG A 76 4.08 -5.31 -12.10
CA ARG A 76 3.65 -6.63 -12.57
C ARG A 76 3.59 -7.66 -11.43
N PRO A 77 2.82 -8.75 -11.60
CA PRO A 77 2.86 -9.86 -10.66
C PRO A 77 4.27 -10.40 -10.44
N GLY A 78 4.58 -10.80 -9.22
CA GLY A 78 5.84 -11.43 -8.86
C GLY A 78 7.03 -10.47 -8.72
N LEU A 79 6.88 -9.19 -8.98
CA LEU A 79 7.97 -8.22 -8.84
C LEU A 79 8.04 -7.70 -7.41
N PHE A 80 9.15 -7.95 -6.74
CA PHE A 80 9.39 -7.40 -5.41
C PHE A 80 9.54 -5.89 -5.47
N HIS A 81 8.87 -5.20 -4.53
CA HIS A 81 8.90 -3.74 -4.45
C HIS A 81 8.68 -3.28 -3.01
N ALA A 82 9.10 -2.05 -2.74
CA ALA A 82 8.85 -1.37 -1.48
C ALA A 82 8.71 0.13 -1.74
N THR A 83 7.88 0.78 -0.95
CA THR A 83 7.63 2.22 -1.07
C THR A 83 8.09 2.92 0.20
N LYS A 84 8.86 3.99 0.04
CA LYS A 84 9.31 4.85 1.13
C LYS A 84 8.80 6.27 0.91
N SER A 85 8.19 6.85 1.94
CA SER A 85 7.81 8.26 1.91
C SER A 85 9.04 9.14 2.12
N THR A 86 9.25 10.09 1.22
CA THR A 86 10.38 11.03 1.28
C THR A 86 9.96 12.47 1.53
N SER A 87 8.67 12.74 1.74
CA SER A 87 8.14 14.06 2.07
C SER A 87 8.03 14.25 3.57
N LYS A 88 8.49 15.40 4.08
CA LYS A 88 8.42 15.73 5.50
C LYS A 88 6.99 15.68 6.07
N LYS A 89 6.00 16.01 5.27
CA LYS A 89 4.57 15.95 5.65
C LYS A 89 3.92 14.59 5.36
N GLY A 90 4.71 13.59 4.98
CA GLY A 90 4.21 12.30 4.57
C GLY A 90 3.80 12.25 3.11
N SER A 91 3.33 11.09 2.68
CA SER A 91 2.91 10.85 1.30
C SER A 91 1.55 10.17 1.28
N ILE A 92 0.75 10.48 0.25
CA ILE A 92 -0.54 9.85 0.04
C ILE A 92 -0.52 9.17 -1.32
N LEU A 93 -0.83 7.88 -1.31
CA LEU A 93 -0.89 7.06 -2.51
C LEU A 93 -2.26 6.39 -2.62
N ILE A 94 -2.65 6.09 -3.86
CA ILE A 94 -3.73 5.15 -4.12
C ILE A 94 -3.10 3.89 -4.68
N GLU A 95 -3.42 2.75 -4.08
CA GLU A 95 -3.01 1.44 -4.57
C GLU A 95 -4.20 0.75 -5.21
N LEU A 96 -4.07 0.43 -6.48
CA LEU A 96 -5.03 -0.36 -7.24
C LEU A 96 -4.54 -1.80 -7.29
N GLU A 97 -5.42 -2.75 -7.05
CA GLU A 97 -5.09 -4.17 -7.16
C GLU A 97 -6.12 -4.94 -7.97
N THR A 98 -5.64 -5.84 -8.82
CA THR A 98 -6.46 -6.75 -9.59
C THR A 98 -5.70 -8.04 -9.86
N PRO A 99 -6.29 -9.24 -9.59
CA PRO A 99 -7.53 -9.49 -8.88
C PRO A 99 -7.47 -9.09 -7.40
N VAL A 100 -8.62 -9.06 -6.74
CA VAL A 100 -8.72 -8.64 -5.34
C VAL A 100 -8.42 -9.84 -4.42
N ASP A 101 -7.24 -9.82 -3.82
CA ASP A 101 -6.84 -10.87 -2.86
C ASP A 101 -5.76 -10.34 -1.92
N LYS A 102 -6.13 -10.00 -0.69
CA LYS A 102 -5.20 -9.49 0.32
C LYS A 102 -4.20 -10.54 0.81
N ASN A 103 -4.47 -11.82 0.59
CA ASN A 103 -3.57 -12.91 0.97
C ASN A 103 -2.49 -13.17 -0.09
N ASP A 104 -2.62 -12.56 -1.27
CA ASP A 104 -1.64 -12.66 -2.34
C ASP A 104 -0.44 -11.74 -2.06
N LEU A 105 0.35 -12.11 -1.07
CA LEU A 105 1.45 -11.30 -0.56
C LEU A 105 2.58 -12.18 -0.02
N VAL A 106 3.81 -11.90 -0.49
CA VAL A 106 5.03 -12.51 0.04
C VAL A 106 5.96 -11.39 0.50
N ARG A 107 6.25 -11.31 1.79
CA ARG A 107 7.20 -10.35 2.36
C ARG A 107 8.57 -10.97 2.46
N PHE A 108 9.57 -10.32 1.89
CA PHE A 108 10.95 -10.74 1.95
C PHE A 108 11.75 -10.00 3.04
N GLN A 109 11.65 -8.67 3.06
CA GLN A 109 12.29 -7.83 4.08
C GLN A 109 11.30 -6.83 4.64
N ASP A 110 11.40 -6.59 5.95
CA ASP A 110 10.53 -5.64 6.63
C ASP A 110 11.24 -5.08 7.87
N GLN A 111 11.41 -3.76 7.93
CA GLN A 111 12.04 -3.09 9.08
C GLN A 111 11.19 -3.13 10.36
N TYR A 112 9.95 -3.63 10.28
CA TYR A 112 9.02 -3.73 11.41
C TYR A 112 8.80 -5.18 11.89
N GLY A 113 9.63 -6.12 11.45
CA GLY A 113 9.56 -7.51 11.89
C GLY A 113 8.43 -8.35 11.33
N ARG A 114 7.88 -7.96 10.17
CA ARG A 114 6.78 -8.68 9.53
C ARG A 114 7.22 -9.59 8.38
N SER A 115 8.54 -9.81 8.23
CA SER A 115 9.06 -10.70 7.18
C SER A 115 8.35 -12.06 7.22
N HIS A 116 7.95 -12.55 6.04
CA HIS A 116 7.21 -13.80 5.84
C HIS A 116 5.79 -13.83 6.40
N LYS A 117 5.27 -12.72 6.94
CA LYS A 117 3.87 -12.61 7.33
C LYS A 117 3.04 -12.01 6.20
N PRO A 118 1.99 -12.70 5.73
CA PRO A 118 1.28 -12.26 4.53
C PRO A 118 0.34 -11.07 4.74
N TYR A 119 -0.16 -10.84 5.95
CA TYR A 119 -1.13 -9.76 6.22
C TYR A 119 -1.12 -9.30 7.67
N GLU A 120 -1.78 -8.20 7.94
CA GLU A 120 -1.91 -7.65 9.27
C GLU A 120 -2.93 -8.42 10.12
N SER A 121 -2.74 -8.45 11.43
CA SER A 121 -3.69 -9.04 12.35
C SER A 121 -4.94 -8.16 12.48
N LYS A 122 -6.04 -8.76 12.96
CA LYS A 122 -7.29 -8.02 13.22
C LYS A 122 -7.11 -6.86 14.21
N LYS A 123 -6.10 -6.91 15.07
CA LYS A 123 -5.80 -5.84 16.02
C LYS A 123 -5.42 -4.52 15.37
N GLN A 124 -4.90 -4.56 14.15
CA GLN A 124 -4.57 -3.36 13.39
C GLN A 124 -5.74 -2.81 12.58
N MET A 125 -6.88 -3.47 12.60
CA MET A 125 -8.06 -3.06 11.84
C MET A 125 -9.00 -2.22 12.71
N ILE A 126 -9.25 -0.99 12.31
CA ILE A 126 -10.17 -0.08 12.99
C ILE A 126 -11.39 0.11 12.11
N LYS A 127 -12.56 -0.29 12.62
CA LYS A 127 -13.81 -0.08 11.90
C LYS A 127 -14.16 1.41 11.92
N LEU A 128 -14.36 2.00 10.74
CA LEU A 128 -14.77 3.38 10.62
C LEU A 128 -16.29 3.52 10.58
N PRO A 129 -16.85 4.59 11.17
CA PRO A 129 -18.25 4.94 10.95
C PRO A 129 -18.51 5.17 9.45
N LYS A 130 -19.73 4.85 9.01
CA LYS A 130 -20.13 5.01 7.59
C LYS A 130 -19.86 6.42 7.06
N GLU A 131 -20.11 7.43 7.86
CA GLU A 131 -19.94 8.84 7.48
C GLU A 131 -18.51 9.20 7.14
N LYS A 132 -17.53 8.49 7.69
CA LYS A 132 -16.11 8.74 7.43
C LYS A 132 -15.59 8.05 6.17
N ILE A 133 -16.39 7.16 5.60
CA ILE A 133 -16.03 6.44 4.37
C ILE A 133 -16.53 7.19 3.15
N LEU A 134 -17.49 8.07 3.35
CA LEU A 134 -18.04 8.89 2.27
C LEU A 134 -17.18 10.15 2.11
N PHE A 135 -16.52 10.26 0.99
CA PHE A 135 -15.85 11.50 0.60
C PHE A 135 -16.92 12.50 0.22
N LYS A 136 -17.14 13.44 1.08
CA LYS A 136 -18.08 14.54 0.83
C LYS A 136 -17.38 15.67 0.10
#